data_3d967a5fdbfc302d879dae4678e69f2b
#
_entry.id   3d967a5fdbfc302d879dae4678e69f2b
#
_cell.length_a   1.000
_cell.length_b   1.000
_cell.length_c   1.000
_cell.angle_alpha   90.00
_cell.angle_beta   90.00
_cell.angle_gamma   90.00
#
_symmetry.space_group_name_H-M   'P 1'
#
loop_
_entity.id
_entity.type
_entity.pdbx_description
1 polymer ?
#
loop_
_entity_poly.entity_id
_entity_poly.type
_entity_poly.pdbx_seq_one_letter_code
_entity_poly.pdbx_strand_id
1 'polypeptide(L)'
;MRSAVRDELSRLWSVPAAIFYLAFLAYPTVQGLILIPSYAYQAPIDNFTLMTNGPVALVFPLLLTGVYVFRFSGLVNHRYACYARFRSGTSTFLGAHLIVNAITVGVLVLGSYLIAAAVAFLVLPSTGFLRGQLGYEPLPADQVADYTQQLITFSQLASAGVGVYVTVFSLFVAVFSMVIATASLGFTLLARSRILGLAATLILYTVENFALSYAGLEVFRTTTAIFPDAITPQPLWVPMIPLAAWIVLAVVLIARVRRSADQLETLA
;
A
#
# COMPACT_ATOMS: atom_id res chain seq x y z
N MET A 1 -0.99 -27.09 -2.56
CA MET A 1 -0.82 -25.65 -2.42
C MET A 1 -0.83 -24.89 -3.75
N ARG A 2 0.00 -25.25 -4.77
CA ARG A 2 0.00 -24.56 -6.08
C ARG A 2 -1.35 -24.53 -6.80
N SER A 3 -2.10 -25.65 -6.81
CA SER A 3 -3.45 -25.71 -7.38
C SER A 3 -4.44 -24.80 -6.64
N ALA A 4 -4.42 -24.80 -5.30
CA ALA A 4 -5.28 -23.95 -4.50
C ALA A 4 -5.01 -22.44 -4.73
N VAL A 5 -3.76 -22.03 -4.87
CA VAL A 5 -3.39 -20.65 -5.22
C VAL A 5 -3.89 -20.29 -6.62
N ARG A 6 -3.70 -21.16 -7.61
CA ARG A 6 -4.18 -20.94 -8.98
C ARG A 6 -5.70 -20.81 -9.05
N ASP A 7 -6.40 -21.69 -8.35
CA ASP A 7 -7.87 -21.68 -8.30
C ASP A 7 -8.41 -20.40 -7.65
N GLU A 8 -7.74 -19.93 -6.59
CA GLU A 8 -8.14 -18.69 -5.93
C GLU A 8 -7.82 -17.46 -6.80
N LEU A 9 -6.67 -17.42 -7.48
CA LEU A 9 -6.33 -16.36 -8.43
C LEU A 9 -7.34 -16.28 -9.58
N SER A 10 -7.78 -17.41 -10.12
CA SER A 10 -8.77 -17.42 -11.21
C SER A 10 -10.13 -16.88 -10.77
N ARG A 11 -10.47 -17.02 -9.49
CA ARG A 11 -11.70 -16.48 -8.92
C ARG A 11 -11.68 -14.97 -8.65
N LEU A 12 -10.50 -14.33 -8.66
CA LEU A 12 -10.41 -12.87 -8.47
C LEU A 12 -11.02 -12.09 -9.64
N TRP A 13 -11.07 -12.67 -10.81
CA TRP A 13 -11.57 -12.02 -12.02
C TRP A 13 -13.11 -12.04 -12.05
N SER A 14 -13.71 -11.00 -11.50
CA SER A 14 -15.11 -10.64 -11.67
C SER A 14 -15.20 -9.20 -12.17
N VAL A 15 -16.27 -8.86 -12.88
CA VAL A 15 -16.44 -7.50 -13.42
C VAL A 15 -16.29 -6.41 -12.34
N PRO A 16 -16.95 -6.53 -11.16
CA PRO A 16 -16.78 -5.54 -10.08
C PRO A 16 -15.34 -5.47 -9.56
N ALA A 17 -14.66 -6.61 -9.43
CA ALA A 17 -13.27 -6.63 -8.98
C ALA A 17 -12.33 -5.99 -10.02
N ALA A 18 -12.53 -6.26 -11.30
CA ALA A 18 -11.75 -5.65 -12.37
C ALA A 18 -11.91 -4.12 -12.39
N ILE A 19 -13.15 -3.61 -12.23
CA ILE A 19 -13.41 -2.16 -12.11
C ILE A 19 -12.68 -1.59 -10.91
N PHE A 20 -12.75 -2.24 -9.75
CA PHE A 20 -12.05 -1.80 -8.54
C PHE A 20 -10.53 -1.76 -8.74
N TYR A 21 -9.94 -2.79 -9.37
CA TYR A 21 -8.51 -2.86 -9.63
C TYR A 21 -8.06 -1.78 -10.62
N LEU A 22 -8.83 -1.53 -11.68
CA LEU A 22 -8.54 -0.45 -12.62
C LEU A 22 -8.64 0.92 -11.95
N ALA A 23 -9.66 1.15 -11.12
CA ALA A 23 -9.79 2.37 -10.33
C ALA A 23 -8.61 2.54 -9.36
N PHE A 24 -8.18 1.46 -8.68
CA PHE A 24 -7.03 1.47 -7.78
C PHE A 24 -5.73 1.83 -8.52
N LEU A 25 -5.50 1.25 -9.68
CA LEU A 25 -4.32 1.53 -10.52
C LEU A 25 -4.30 2.99 -11.02
N ALA A 26 -5.45 3.51 -11.42
CA ALA A 26 -5.56 4.86 -11.97
C ALA A 26 -5.60 5.96 -10.90
N TYR A 27 -6.03 5.63 -9.67
CA TYR A 27 -6.31 6.61 -8.62
C TYR A 27 -5.16 7.58 -8.35
N PRO A 28 -3.90 7.14 -8.09
CA PRO A 28 -2.80 8.06 -7.80
C PRO A 28 -2.57 9.07 -8.95
N THR A 29 -2.58 8.58 -10.17
CA THR A 29 -2.40 9.42 -11.36
C THR A 29 -3.52 10.44 -11.51
N VAL A 30 -4.78 10.02 -11.38
CA VAL A 30 -5.96 10.91 -11.51
C VAL A 30 -5.95 11.95 -10.39
N GLN A 31 -5.68 11.54 -9.16
CA GLN A 31 -5.55 12.45 -8.02
C GLN A 31 -4.48 13.52 -8.29
N GLY A 32 -3.29 13.12 -8.72
CA GLY A 32 -2.21 14.05 -9.00
C GLY A 32 -2.57 15.04 -10.12
N LEU A 33 -3.15 14.56 -11.22
CA LEU A 33 -3.58 15.43 -12.33
C LEU A 33 -4.61 16.49 -11.90
N ILE A 34 -5.48 16.16 -10.94
CA ILE A 34 -6.45 17.10 -10.37
C ILE A 34 -5.77 18.13 -9.46
N LEU A 35 -4.75 17.72 -8.72
CA LEU A 35 -4.08 18.56 -7.72
C LEU A 35 -2.98 19.45 -8.32
N ILE A 36 -2.32 19.04 -9.39
CA ILE A 36 -1.22 19.78 -10.04
C ILE A 36 -1.52 21.29 -10.23
N PRO A 37 -2.71 21.71 -10.71
CA PRO A 37 -3.01 23.14 -10.92
C PRO A 37 -2.98 23.98 -9.63
N SER A 38 -3.07 23.34 -8.47
CA SER A 38 -3.15 24.01 -7.15
C SER A 38 -1.82 24.04 -6.41
N TYR A 39 -0.76 23.46 -6.96
CA TYR A 39 0.54 23.33 -6.30
C TYR A 39 1.67 23.93 -7.14
N ALA A 40 2.72 24.43 -6.43
CA ALA A 40 3.94 24.85 -7.07
C ALA A 40 4.72 23.65 -7.61
N TYR A 41 5.23 23.77 -8.83
CA TYR A 41 6.07 22.78 -9.47
C TYR A 41 7.50 23.31 -9.57
N GLN A 42 8.43 22.62 -8.96
CA GLN A 42 9.86 22.93 -9.02
C GLN A 42 10.68 21.83 -9.70
N ALA A 43 10.27 20.57 -9.51
CA ALA A 43 10.96 19.42 -10.09
C ALA A 43 9.96 18.31 -10.49
N PRO A 44 10.32 17.40 -11.42
CA PRO A 44 9.43 16.28 -11.80
C PRO A 44 9.01 15.38 -10.64
N ILE A 45 9.84 15.34 -9.57
CA ILE A 45 9.53 14.57 -8.36
C ILE A 45 8.29 15.08 -7.63
N ASP A 46 7.98 16.39 -7.72
CA ASP A 46 6.81 16.99 -7.09
C ASP A 46 5.51 16.40 -7.64
N ASN A 47 5.46 16.14 -8.95
CA ASN A 47 4.32 15.48 -9.58
C ASN A 47 4.14 14.06 -9.05
N PHE A 48 5.24 13.31 -8.90
CA PHE A 48 5.19 11.95 -8.36
C PHE A 48 4.70 11.96 -6.91
N THR A 49 5.20 12.90 -6.10
CA THR A 49 4.77 13.09 -4.71
C THR A 49 3.28 13.46 -4.64
N LEU A 50 2.81 14.40 -5.46
CA LEU A 50 1.38 14.77 -5.51
C LEU A 50 0.49 13.61 -5.97
N MET A 51 0.95 12.77 -6.89
CA MET A 51 0.21 11.60 -7.35
C MET A 51 0.11 10.53 -6.27
N THR A 52 1.15 10.33 -5.49
CA THR A 52 1.26 9.21 -4.54
C THR A 52 0.88 9.58 -3.11
N ASN A 53 0.92 10.87 -2.74
CA ASN A 53 0.50 11.40 -1.45
C ASN A 53 -0.91 12.04 -1.53
N GLY A 54 -1.48 12.41 -0.41
CA GLY A 54 -2.76 13.13 -0.35
C GLY A 54 -3.81 12.42 0.52
N PRO A 55 -5.11 12.67 0.29
CA PRO A 55 -6.19 12.12 1.12
C PRO A 55 -6.19 10.60 1.23
N VAL A 56 -5.64 9.90 0.23
CA VAL A 56 -5.51 8.44 0.26
C VAL A 56 -4.67 7.95 1.43
N ALA A 57 -3.71 8.74 1.91
CA ALA A 57 -2.87 8.38 3.04
C ALA A 57 -3.69 8.04 4.29
N LEU A 58 -4.82 8.73 4.52
CA LEU A 58 -5.68 8.49 5.67
C LEU A 58 -6.43 7.16 5.60
N VAL A 59 -6.83 6.75 4.41
CA VAL A 59 -7.67 5.56 4.19
C VAL A 59 -6.91 4.40 3.53
N PHE A 60 -5.61 4.54 3.36
CA PHE A 60 -4.77 3.58 2.64
C PHE A 60 -4.95 2.12 3.10
N PRO A 61 -4.91 1.80 4.42
CA PRO A 61 -5.12 0.43 4.86
C PRO A 61 -6.51 -0.11 4.53
N LEU A 62 -7.53 0.75 4.48
CA LEU A 62 -8.87 0.34 4.09
C LEU A 62 -8.93 -0.01 2.60
N LEU A 63 -8.25 0.75 1.75
CA LEU A 63 -8.15 0.43 0.33
C LEU A 63 -7.42 -0.89 0.10
N LEU A 64 -6.30 -1.13 0.80
CA LEU A 64 -5.59 -2.42 0.74
C LEU A 64 -6.49 -3.59 1.18
N THR A 65 -7.27 -3.39 2.25
CA THR A 65 -8.25 -4.36 2.72
C THR A 65 -9.33 -4.63 1.67
N GLY A 66 -9.76 -3.61 0.94
CA GLY A 66 -10.74 -3.70 -0.15
C GLY A 66 -10.29 -4.57 -1.31
N VAL A 67 -8.98 -4.63 -1.59
CA VAL A 67 -8.42 -5.41 -2.72
C VAL A 67 -8.78 -6.90 -2.63
N TYR A 68 -8.64 -7.49 -1.45
CA TYR A 68 -8.84 -8.93 -1.27
C TYR A 68 -9.64 -9.31 -0.02
N VAL A 69 -9.32 -8.72 1.13
CA VAL A 69 -9.85 -9.16 2.44
C VAL A 69 -11.35 -8.96 2.55
N PHE A 70 -11.89 -7.91 1.93
CA PHE A 70 -13.33 -7.68 1.89
C PHE A 70 -14.08 -8.85 1.23
N ARG A 71 -13.59 -9.34 0.09
CA ARG A 71 -14.13 -10.52 -0.59
C ARG A 71 -13.95 -11.79 0.25
N PHE A 72 -12.74 -11.99 0.80
CA PHE A 72 -12.45 -13.13 1.65
C PHE A 72 -13.38 -13.19 2.87
N SER A 73 -13.66 -12.06 3.50
CA SER A 73 -14.59 -11.97 4.62
C SER A 73 -16.01 -12.41 4.25
N GLY A 74 -16.43 -12.19 3.00
CA GLY A 74 -17.68 -12.72 2.47
C GLY A 74 -17.70 -14.25 2.39
N LEU A 75 -16.60 -14.85 1.91
CA LEU A 75 -16.49 -16.32 1.83
C LEU A 75 -16.55 -16.98 3.22
N VAL A 76 -15.91 -16.37 4.21
CA VAL A 76 -15.95 -16.83 5.60
C VAL A 76 -17.36 -16.74 6.17
N ASN A 77 -18.07 -15.63 5.96
CA ASN A 77 -19.42 -15.41 6.48
C ASN A 77 -20.46 -16.38 5.89
N HIS A 78 -20.27 -16.84 4.66
CA HIS A 78 -21.17 -17.81 4.00
C HIS A 78 -20.79 -19.27 4.28
N ARG A 79 -20.00 -19.56 5.33
CA ARG A 79 -19.53 -20.91 5.69
C ARG A 79 -18.79 -21.66 4.58
N TYR A 80 -18.42 -21.00 3.49
CA TYR A 80 -17.65 -21.62 2.41
C TYR A 80 -16.27 -22.09 2.90
N ALA A 81 -15.71 -21.38 3.88
CA ALA A 81 -14.46 -21.76 4.52
C ALA A 81 -14.50 -23.17 5.12
N CYS A 82 -15.62 -23.57 5.72
CA CYS A 82 -15.81 -24.92 6.26
C CYS A 82 -15.66 -25.99 5.17
N TYR A 83 -16.37 -25.85 4.06
CA TYR A 83 -16.33 -26.83 2.97
C TYR A 83 -14.95 -26.91 2.30
N ALA A 84 -14.30 -25.76 2.07
CA ALA A 84 -12.98 -25.70 1.50
C ALA A 84 -11.90 -26.34 2.42
N ARG A 85 -12.05 -26.15 3.72
CA ARG A 85 -11.18 -26.72 4.76
C ARG A 85 -11.23 -28.25 4.80
N PHE A 86 -12.41 -28.85 4.66
CA PHE A 86 -12.55 -30.30 4.58
C PHE A 86 -11.86 -30.92 3.37
N ARG A 87 -11.78 -30.18 2.24
CA ARG A 87 -11.15 -30.69 1.01
C ARG A 87 -9.64 -30.52 0.98
N SER A 88 -9.08 -29.47 1.56
CA SER A 88 -7.66 -29.10 1.39
C SER A 88 -6.84 -29.01 2.67
N GLY A 89 -7.48 -29.17 3.83
CA GLY A 89 -6.84 -28.92 5.14
C GLY A 89 -6.67 -27.42 5.45
N THR A 90 -6.82 -27.04 6.73
CA THR A 90 -6.83 -25.65 7.20
C THR A 90 -5.54 -24.90 6.83
N SER A 91 -4.38 -25.53 6.98
CA SER A 91 -3.09 -24.91 6.72
C SER A 91 -2.89 -24.58 5.23
N THR A 92 -3.30 -25.47 4.32
CA THR A 92 -3.24 -25.24 2.86
C THR A 92 -4.20 -24.14 2.43
N PHE A 93 -5.42 -24.16 2.98
CA PHE A 93 -6.42 -23.12 2.75
C PHE A 93 -5.92 -21.75 3.16
N LEU A 94 -5.51 -21.56 4.43
CA LEU A 94 -4.98 -20.30 4.94
C LEU A 94 -3.74 -19.84 4.17
N GLY A 95 -2.82 -20.76 3.88
CA GLY A 95 -1.61 -20.45 3.11
C GLY A 95 -1.90 -19.93 1.71
N ALA A 96 -2.87 -20.52 1.01
CA ALA A 96 -3.28 -20.07 -0.32
C ALA A 96 -3.85 -18.65 -0.28
N HIS A 97 -4.76 -18.36 0.66
CA HIS A 97 -5.35 -17.02 0.81
C HIS A 97 -4.34 -15.95 1.23
N LEU A 98 -3.38 -16.27 2.10
CA LEU A 98 -2.29 -15.36 2.47
C LEU A 98 -1.43 -14.99 1.26
N ILE A 99 -1.03 -15.98 0.47
CA ILE A 99 -0.21 -15.76 -0.74
C ILE A 99 -0.96 -14.93 -1.77
N VAL A 100 -2.22 -15.29 -2.06
CA VAL A 100 -3.02 -14.57 -3.05
C VAL A 100 -3.28 -13.14 -2.61
N ASN A 101 -3.61 -12.91 -1.33
CA ASN A 101 -3.78 -11.56 -0.77
C ASN A 101 -2.51 -10.73 -0.95
N ALA A 102 -1.36 -11.25 -0.53
CA ALA A 102 -0.08 -10.55 -0.62
C ALA A 102 0.26 -10.22 -2.08
N ILE A 103 0.24 -11.20 -2.99
CA ILE A 103 0.59 -10.99 -4.40
C ILE A 103 -0.34 -9.99 -5.05
N THR A 104 -1.66 -10.11 -4.85
CA THR A 104 -2.64 -9.22 -5.50
C THR A 104 -2.43 -7.77 -5.05
N VAL A 105 -2.28 -7.55 -3.74
CA VAL A 105 -2.02 -6.21 -3.20
C VAL A 105 -0.68 -5.67 -3.68
N GLY A 106 0.38 -6.48 -3.61
CA GLY A 106 1.72 -6.06 -4.03
C GLY A 106 1.77 -5.66 -5.51
N VAL A 107 1.17 -6.45 -6.39
CA VAL A 107 1.13 -6.16 -7.84
C VAL A 107 0.32 -4.90 -8.12
N LEU A 108 -0.83 -4.70 -7.47
CA LEU A 108 -1.66 -3.51 -7.68
C LEU A 108 -0.97 -2.24 -7.18
N VAL A 109 -0.36 -2.27 -5.99
CA VAL A 109 0.36 -1.11 -5.45
C VAL A 109 1.60 -0.81 -6.29
N LEU A 110 2.40 -1.80 -6.62
CA LEU A 110 3.57 -1.62 -7.50
C LEU A 110 3.15 -1.02 -8.85
N GLY A 111 2.12 -1.59 -9.46
CA GLY A 111 1.58 -1.11 -10.74
C GLY A 111 1.11 0.35 -10.65
N SER A 112 0.35 0.72 -9.62
CA SER A 112 -0.16 2.08 -9.46
C SER A 112 0.96 3.11 -9.28
N TYR A 113 1.99 2.79 -8.51
CA TYR A 113 3.16 3.66 -8.31
C TYR A 113 4.02 3.79 -9.58
N LEU A 114 4.22 2.69 -10.31
CA LEU A 114 4.96 2.72 -11.59
C LEU A 114 4.19 3.49 -12.66
N ILE A 115 2.87 3.39 -12.73
CA ILE A 115 2.04 4.19 -13.64
C ILE A 115 2.13 5.67 -13.26
N ALA A 116 1.99 6.01 -11.99
CA ALA A 116 2.15 7.39 -11.51
C ALA A 116 3.52 7.95 -11.86
N ALA A 117 4.58 7.16 -11.67
CA ALA A 117 5.93 7.56 -12.03
C ALA A 117 6.10 7.76 -13.55
N ALA A 118 5.60 6.84 -14.37
CA ALA A 118 5.64 6.99 -15.82
C ALA A 118 4.94 8.27 -16.27
N VAL A 119 3.78 8.59 -15.70
CA VAL A 119 3.08 9.83 -16.00
C VAL A 119 3.87 11.05 -15.50
N ALA A 120 4.36 11.04 -14.27
CA ALA A 120 5.07 12.17 -13.67
C ALA A 120 6.39 12.50 -14.40
N PHE A 121 7.17 11.48 -14.76
CA PHE A 121 8.51 11.68 -15.32
C PHE A 121 8.60 11.60 -16.84
N LEU A 122 7.66 10.95 -17.53
CA LEU A 122 7.70 10.79 -18.98
C LEU A 122 6.58 11.56 -19.69
N VAL A 123 5.32 11.42 -19.24
CA VAL A 123 4.18 11.99 -19.95
C VAL A 123 4.05 13.48 -19.70
N LEU A 124 4.01 13.94 -18.46
CA LEU A 124 3.81 15.36 -18.13
C LEU A 124 4.88 16.28 -18.71
N PRO A 125 6.19 15.96 -18.62
CA PRO A 125 7.22 16.79 -19.23
C PRO A 125 7.10 16.85 -20.76
N SER A 126 6.70 15.75 -21.42
CA SER A 126 6.60 15.68 -22.89
C SER A 126 5.40 16.42 -23.46
N THR A 127 4.30 16.54 -22.71
CA THR A 127 3.06 17.17 -23.18
C THR A 127 3.05 18.70 -23.10
N GLY A 128 4.01 19.29 -22.36
CA GLY A 128 4.00 20.72 -22.09
C GLY A 128 2.87 21.20 -21.15
N PHE A 129 2.07 20.28 -20.63
CA PHE A 129 0.94 20.57 -19.74
C PHE A 129 1.34 21.42 -18.53
N LEU A 130 2.52 21.18 -17.97
CA LEU A 130 3.02 21.89 -16.78
C LEU A 130 3.31 23.35 -17.06
N ARG A 131 3.78 23.72 -18.28
CA ARG A 131 4.14 25.10 -18.62
C ARG A 131 2.96 26.07 -18.58
N GLY A 132 1.74 25.56 -18.69
CA GLY A 132 0.51 26.36 -18.62
C GLY A 132 -0.04 26.53 -17.20
N GLN A 133 0.59 25.95 -16.19
CA GLN A 133 0.13 26.03 -14.82
C GLN A 133 0.69 27.28 -14.10
N LEU A 134 -0.11 27.91 -13.24
CA LEU A 134 0.25 29.10 -12.51
C LEU A 134 1.45 28.91 -11.56
N GLY A 135 1.60 27.70 -11.02
CA GLY A 135 2.69 27.34 -10.11
C GLY A 135 3.94 26.74 -10.79
N TYR A 136 4.08 26.90 -12.11
CA TYR A 136 5.23 26.33 -12.82
C TYR A 136 6.49 27.21 -12.66
N GLU A 137 7.32 26.85 -11.71
CA GLU A 137 8.59 27.52 -11.38
C GLU A 137 9.75 26.49 -11.35
N PRO A 138 10.15 25.93 -12.51
CA PRO A 138 11.14 24.86 -12.54
C PRO A 138 12.51 25.33 -12.05
N LEU A 139 13.12 24.55 -11.18
CA LEU A 139 14.46 24.78 -10.72
C LEU A 139 15.49 24.53 -11.83
N PRO A 140 16.63 25.24 -11.82
CA PRO A 140 17.78 24.90 -12.63
C PRO A 140 18.24 23.47 -12.40
N ALA A 141 18.74 22.82 -13.45
CA ALA A 141 19.08 21.38 -13.40
C ALA A 141 20.13 21.02 -12.33
N ASP A 142 21.01 21.95 -12.00
CA ASP A 142 22.03 21.82 -10.95
C ASP A 142 21.45 21.84 -9.54
N GLN A 143 20.29 22.46 -9.33
CA GLN A 143 19.62 22.55 -8.02
C GLN A 143 18.59 21.44 -7.78
N VAL A 144 18.12 20.76 -8.83
CA VAL A 144 17.09 19.70 -8.71
C VAL A 144 17.56 18.55 -7.82
N ALA A 145 18.84 18.20 -7.87
CA ALA A 145 19.39 17.10 -7.08
C ALA A 145 19.35 17.42 -5.58
N ASP A 146 19.79 18.62 -5.19
CA ASP A 146 19.80 19.06 -3.79
C ASP A 146 18.37 19.23 -3.25
N TYR A 147 17.48 19.79 -4.05
CA TYR A 147 16.06 19.91 -3.73
C TYR A 147 15.42 18.54 -3.46
N THR A 148 15.65 17.58 -4.35
CA THR A 148 15.11 16.22 -4.21
C THR A 148 15.62 15.51 -2.95
N GLN A 149 16.90 15.72 -2.59
CA GLN A 149 17.48 15.10 -1.40
C GLN A 149 16.88 15.60 -0.08
N GLN A 150 16.29 16.78 -0.07
CA GLN A 150 15.75 17.37 1.16
C GLN A 150 14.31 17.01 1.46
N LEU A 151 13.55 16.52 0.48
CA LEU A 151 12.09 16.49 0.55
C LEU A 151 11.44 15.11 0.51
N ILE A 152 12.18 14.03 0.24
CA ILE A 152 11.55 12.73 -0.01
C ILE A 152 12.11 11.59 0.83
N THR A 153 11.26 10.62 1.16
CA THR A 153 11.67 9.35 1.75
C THR A 153 12.60 8.61 0.78
N PHE A 154 13.68 8.01 1.29
CA PHE A 154 14.75 7.40 0.48
C PHE A 154 15.48 8.37 -0.47
N SER A 155 15.51 9.66 -0.15
CA SER A 155 16.14 10.69 -0.98
C SER A 155 17.58 10.39 -1.43
N GLN A 156 18.35 9.65 -0.62
CA GLN A 156 19.71 9.22 -0.95
C GLN A 156 19.76 8.39 -2.24
N LEU A 157 18.70 7.68 -2.58
CA LEU A 157 18.61 6.90 -3.83
C LEU A 157 18.42 7.78 -5.07
N ALA A 158 17.94 9.01 -4.89
CA ALA A 158 17.79 9.95 -6.00
C ALA A 158 19.16 10.36 -6.59
N SER A 159 20.23 10.34 -5.80
CA SER A 159 21.60 10.57 -6.28
C SER A 159 22.08 9.49 -7.26
N ALA A 160 21.57 8.26 -7.14
CA ALA A 160 21.83 7.16 -8.08
C ALA A 160 20.95 7.22 -9.34
N GLY A 161 20.04 8.19 -9.41
CA GLY A 161 19.11 8.43 -10.50
C GLY A 161 17.66 8.22 -10.15
N VAL A 162 16.78 9.02 -10.76
CA VAL A 162 15.33 8.99 -10.51
C VAL A 162 14.72 7.60 -10.77
N GLY A 163 15.18 6.90 -11.80
CA GLY A 163 14.69 5.54 -12.10
C GLY A 163 14.99 4.55 -10.98
N VAL A 164 16.17 4.63 -10.36
CA VAL A 164 16.55 3.81 -9.20
C VAL A 164 15.66 4.14 -8.01
N TYR A 165 15.51 5.43 -7.71
CA TYR A 165 14.63 5.91 -6.64
C TYR A 165 13.21 5.36 -6.81
N VAL A 166 12.58 5.62 -7.96
CA VAL A 166 11.20 5.20 -8.24
C VAL A 166 11.02 3.69 -8.09
N THR A 167 11.95 2.92 -8.66
CA THR A 167 11.85 1.45 -8.64
C THR A 167 11.96 0.92 -7.20
N VAL A 168 12.97 1.34 -6.46
CA VAL A 168 13.21 0.87 -5.08
C VAL A 168 12.10 1.34 -4.16
N PHE A 169 11.67 2.59 -4.27
CA PHE A 169 10.59 3.14 -3.45
C PHE A 169 9.25 2.43 -3.74
N SER A 170 8.88 2.27 -5.01
CA SER A 170 7.64 1.57 -5.39
C SER A 170 7.63 0.11 -4.91
N LEU A 171 8.78 -0.57 -5.01
CA LEU A 171 8.94 -1.93 -4.49
C LEU A 171 8.81 -1.99 -2.96
N PHE A 172 9.42 -1.05 -2.26
CA PHE A 172 9.32 -0.93 -0.81
C PHE A 172 7.86 -0.73 -0.38
N VAL A 173 7.13 0.21 -1.00
CA VAL A 173 5.71 0.46 -0.70
C VAL A 173 4.86 -0.76 -1.02
N ALA A 174 5.13 -1.47 -2.12
CA ALA A 174 4.43 -2.70 -2.46
C ALA A 174 4.63 -3.78 -1.39
N VAL A 175 5.87 -4.02 -0.94
CA VAL A 175 6.17 -4.98 0.13
C VAL A 175 5.50 -4.56 1.44
N PHE A 176 5.57 -3.29 1.80
CA PHE A 176 4.90 -2.78 3.00
C PHE A 176 3.37 -3.01 2.93
N SER A 177 2.77 -2.73 1.79
CA SER A 177 1.34 -2.95 1.54
C SER A 177 0.94 -4.43 1.64
N MET A 178 1.80 -5.34 1.16
CA MET A 178 1.60 -6.80 1.35
C MET A 178 1.55 -7.17 2.83
N VAL A 179 2.39 -6.57 3.65
CA VAL A 179 2.45 -6.82 5.10
C VAL A 179 1.19 -6.28 5.79
N ILE A 180 0.79 -5.03 5.50
CA ILE A 180 -0.45 -4.44 6.05
C ILE A 180 -1.68 -5.28 5.65
N ALA A 181 -1.79 -5.68 4.39
CA ALA A 181 -2.89 -6.52 3.92
C ALA A 181 -2.89 -7.91 4.58
N THR A 182 -1.71 -8.47 4.87
CA THR A 182 -1.58 -9.72 5.62
C THR A 182 -2.05 -9.57 7.07
N ALA A 183 -1.68 -8.48 7.73
CA ALA A 183 -2.17 -8.16 9.07
C ALA A 183 -3.71 -7.98 9.08
N SER A 184 -4.26 -7.29 8.06
CA SER A 184 -5.70 -7.11 7.88
C SER A 184 -6.45 -8.44 7.74
N LEU A 185 -5.91 -9.37 6.98
CA LEU A 185 -6.45 -10.74 6.88
C LEU A 185 -6.42 -11.44 8.25
N GLY A 186 -5.33 -11.30 8.99
CA GLY A 186 -5.20 -11.85 10.34
C GLY A 186 -6.24 -11.28 11.32
N PHE A 187 -6.44 -9.96 11.32
CA PHE A 187 -7.49 -9.33 12.14
C PHE A 187 -8.89 -9.83 11.75
N THR A 188 -9.18 -9.93 10.45
CA THR A 188 -10.48 -10.40 9.96
C THR A 188 -10.78 -11.84 10.40
N LEU A 189 -9.77 -12.70 10.45
CA LEU A 189 -9.92 -14.08 10.90
C LEU A 189 -10.09 -14.21 12.42
N LEU A 190 -9.48 -13.32 13.21
CA LEU A 190 -9.55 -13.33 14.67
C LEU A 190 -10.76 -12.59 15.22
N ALA A 191 -11.31 -11.65 14.47
CA ALA A 191 -12.43 -10.84 14.92
C ALA A 191 -13.76 -11.62 14.84
N ARG A 192 -14.58 -11.52 15.87
CA ARG A 192 -15.96 -12.05 15.86
C ARG A 192 -16.89 -11.31 14.90
N SER A 193 -16.63 -10.02 14.67
CA SER A 193 -17.38 -9.17 13.76
C SER A 193 -16.58 -8.87 12.51
N ARG A 194 -17.18 -9.08 11.34
CA ARG A 194 -16.59 -8.72 10.04
C ARG A 194 -16.16 -7.26 9.97
N ILE A 195 -17.03 -6.37 10.44
CA ILE A 195 -16.78 -4.91 10.41
C ILE A 195 -15.57 -4.57 11.27
N LEU A 196 -15.49 -5.10 12.49
CA LEU A 196 -14.35 -4.90 13.38
C LEU A 196 -13.06 -5.44 12.78
N GLY A 197 -13.09 -6.62 12.16
CA GLY A 197 -11.93 -7.21 11.51
C GLY A 197 -11.40 -6.33 10.36
N LEU A 198 -12.29 -5.82 9.52
CA LEU A 198 -11.92 -4.94 8.40
C LEU A 198 -11.43 -3.57 8.88
N ALA A 199 -12.05 -3.01 9.93
CA ALA A 199 -11.70 -1.70 10.48
C ALA A 199 -10.44 -1.72 11.35
N ALA A 200 -10.11 -2.86 11.97
CA ALA A 200 -9.02 -2.96 12.96
C ALA A 200 -7.68 -2.46 12.41
N THR A 201 -7.37 -2.77 11.16
CA THR A 201 -6.12 -2.32 10.52
C THR A 201 -6.11 -0.81 10.33
N LEU A 202 -7.23 -0.21 9.91
CA LEU A 202 -7.34 1.24 9.77
C LEU A 202 -7.24 1.94 11.13
N ILE A 203 -7.92 1.41 12.14
CA ILE A 203 -7.87 1.96 13.50
C ILE A 203 -6.43 1.93 14.04
N LEU A 204 -5.76 0.78 13.92
CA LEU A 204 -4.37 0.66 14.40
C LEU A 204 -3.44 1.61 13.66
N TYR A 205 -3.53 1.68 12.34
CA TYR A 205 -2.76 2.60 11.51
C TYR A 205 -2.99 4.05 11.92
N THR A 206 -4.24 4.44 12.13
CA THR A 206 -4.58 5.81 12.54
C THR A 206 -4.04 6.12 13.93
N VAL A 207 -4.25 5.22 14.88
CA VAL A 207 -3.76 5.39 16.27
C VAL A 207 -2.23 5.48 16.31
N GLU A 208 -1.53 4.61 15.56
CA GLU A 208 -0.07 4.61 15.47
C GLU A 208 0.44 5.95 14.93
N ASN A 209 -0.11 6.43 13.81
CA ASN A 209 0.32 7.68 13.20
C ASN A 209 0.09 8.89 14.13
N PHE A 210 -1.07 8.96 14.80
CA PHE A 210 -1.35 10.03 15.76
C PHE A 210 -0.49 9.95 17.02
N ALA A 211 -0.29 8.76 17.57
CA ALA A 211 0.53 8.56 18.78
C ALA A 211 1.99 8.96 18.53
N LEU A 212 2.57 8.55 17.40
CA LEU A 212 3.93 8.91 17.04
C LEU A 212 4.06 10.41 16.73
N SER A 213 3.06 11.04 16.09
CA SER A 213 3.04 12.49 15.91
C SER A 213 3.02 13.23 17.25
N TYR A 214 2.16 12.81 18.17
CA TYR A 214 2.06 13.44 19.49
C TYR A 214 3.35 13.29 20.31
N ALA A 215 4.05 12.16 20.14
CA ALA A 215 5.32 11.90 20.81
C ALA A 215 6.53 12.61 20.18
N GLY A 216 6.35 13.36 19.07
CA GLY A 216 7.47 13.98 18.34
C GLY A 216 8.34 12.97 17.56
N LEU A 217 7.81 11.77 17.31
CA LEU A 217 8.46 10.67 16.60
C LEU A 217 7.92 10.51 15.16
N GLU A 218 7.62 11.62 14.51
CA GLU A 218 6.95 11.66 13.20
C GLU A 218 7.67 10.89 12.10
N VAL A 219 9.00 10.83 12.18
CA VAL A 219 9.84 10.10 11.21
C VAL A 219 9.58 8.60 11.17
N PHE A 220 9.03 8.03 12.25
CA PHE A 220 8.74 6.60 12.37
C PHE A 220 7.29 6.24 12.07
N ARG A 221 6.46 7.20 11.63
CA ARG A 221 5.08 6.92 11.24
C ARG A 221 5.03 6.05 9.99
N THR A 222 4.04 5.19 9.93
CA THR A 222 3.76 4.39 8.74
C THR A 222 3.46 5.28 7.52
N THR A 223 2.74 6.40 7.69
CA THR A 223 2.50 7.37 6.62
C THR A 223 3.79 7.92 6.05
N THR A 224 4.72 8.38 6.88
CA THR A 224 6.01 8.93 6.43
C THR A 224 6.87 7.90 5.71
N ALA A 225 6.72 6.60 6.04
CA ALA A 225 7.45 5.54 5.34
C ALA A 225 6.86 5.20 3.96
N ILE A 226 5.53 5.21 3.83
CA ILE A 226 4.83 4.75 2.61
C ILE A 226 4.67 5.87 1.58
N PHE A 227 4.50 7.12 2.04
CA PHE A 227 4.28 8.25 1.16
C PHE A 227 5.57 9.08 1.04
N PRO A 228 5.94 9.51 -0.17
CA PRO A 228 7.23 10.15 -0.45
C PRO A 228 7.25 11.63 -0.05
N ASP A 229 6.71 11.96 1.09
CA ASP A 229 6.62 13.33 1.60
C ASP A 229 7.29 13.37 2.98
N ALA A 230 8.61 13.38 2.97
CA ALA A 230 9.39 13.51 4.20
C ALA A 230 9.74 14.97 4.43
N ILE A 231 9.39 15.50 5.59
CA ILE A 231 9.68 16.88 6.00
C ILE A 231 11.19 17.08 6.20
N THR A 232 11.94 16.02 6.44
CA THR A 232 13.37 16.04 6.70
C THR A 232 14.07 14.85 6.05
N PRO A 233 15.34 15.02 5.57
CA PRO A 233 16.12 13.89 5.07
C PRO A 233 16.25 12.80 6.11
N GLN A 234 15.97 11.57 5.72
CA GLN A 234 15.99 10.42 6.63
C GLN A 234 16.99 9.37 6.16
N PRO A 235 17.76 8.76 7.08
CA PRO A 235 18.55 7.58 6.77
C PRO A 235 17.67 6.43 6.25
N LEU A 236 18.21 5.59 5.36
CA LEU A 236 17.48 4.48 4.72
C LEU A 236 16.88 3.47 5.72
N TRP A 237 17.45 3.36 6.93
CA TRP A 237 16.95 2.44 7.97
C TRP A 237 15.69 2.94 8.68
N VAL A 238 15.42 4.25 8.68
CA VAL A 238 14.26 4.82 9.40
C VAL A 238 12.93 4.26 8.91
N PRO A 239 12.61 4.24 7.60
CA PRO A 239 11.38 3.63 7.10
C PRO A 239 11.29 2.11 7.31
N MET A 240 12.41 1.44 7.61
CA MET A 240 12.41 0.01 7.92
C MET A 240 11.85 -0.29 9.31
N ILE A 241 11.86 0.67 10.25
CA ILE A 241 11.31 0.45 11.61
C ILE A 241 9.81 0.21 11.59
N PRO A 242 8.95 1.09 11.01
CA PRO A 242 7.54 0.80 10.93
C PRO A 242 7.25 -0.46 10.10
N LEU A 243 8.00 -0.72 9.02
CA LEU A 243 7.88 -1.99 8.30
C LEU A 243 8.13 -3.20 9.20
N ALA A 244 9.21 -3.20 10.00
CA ALA A 244 9.53 -4.27 10.92
C ALA A 244 8.42 -4.46 11.98
N ALA A 245 7.88 -3.37 12.53
CA ALA A 245 6.77 -3.42 13.47
C ALA A 245 5.53 -4.09 12.86
N TRP A 246 5.16 -3.72 11.64
CA TRP A 246 4.04 -4.33 10.91
C TRP A 246 4.31 -5.80 10.55
N ILE A 247 5.55 -6.19 10.22
CA ILE A 247 5.93 -7.60 9.99
C ILE A 247 5.73 -8.41 11.28
N VAL A 248 6.23 -7.92 12.42
CA VAL A 248 6.04 -8.59 13.71
C VAL A 248 4.56 -8.76 14.02
N LEU A 249 3.76 -7.72 13.84
CA LEU A 249 2.32 -7.78 14.03
C LEU A 249 1.67 -8.84 13.13
N ALA A 250 1.96 -8.82 11.82
CA ALA A 250 1.41 -9.79 10.87
C ALA A 250 1.78 -11.22 11.25
N VAL A 251 3.04 -11.47 11.62
CA VAL A 251 3.52 -12.79 12.06
C VAL A 251 2.78 -13.26 13.32
N VAL A 252 2.63 -12.38 14.32
CA VAL A 252 1.90 -12.70 15.56
C VAL A 252 0.45 -13.02 15.28
N LEU A 253 -0.24 -12.21 14.46
CA LEU A 253 -1.64 -12.45 14.10
C LEU A 253 -1.81 -13.79 13.38
N ILE A 254 -0.98 -14.08 12.38
CA ILE A 254 -1.07 -15.34 11.62
C ILE A 254 -0.70 -16.55 12.48
N ALA A 255 0.30 -16.42 13.36
CA ALA A 255 0.64 -17.49 14.31
C ALA A 255 -0.54 -17.78 15.26
N ARG A 256 -1.23 -16.74 15.72
CA ARG A 256 -2.42 -16.87 16.56
C ARG A 256 -3.59 -17.52 15.82
N VAL A 257 -3.87 -17.10 14.57
CA VAL A 257 -4.85 -17.74 13.71
C VAL A 257 -4.57 -19.23 13.52
N ARG A 258 -3.30 -19.61 13.26
CA ARG A 258 -2.93 -21.01 13.07
C ARG A 258 -3.12 -21.85 14.34
N ARG A 259 -2.78 -21.31 15.51
CA ARG A 259 -2.93 -22.02 16.80
C ARG A 259 -4.38 -22.18 17.20
N SER A 260 -5.24 -21.24 16.85
CA SER A 260 -6.66 -21.25 17.22
C SER A 260 -7.57 -21.74 16.07
N ALA A 261 -6.99 -22.26 15.00
CA ALA A 261 -7.74 -22.57 13.78
C ALA A 261 -8.93 -23.52 13.99
N ASP A 262 -8.84 -24.45 14.95
CA ASP A 262 -9.91 -25.40 15.27
C ASP A 262 -10.99 -24.81 16.18
N GLN A 263 -10.72 -23.67 16.82
CA GLN A 263 -11.60 -22.98 17.78
C GLN A 263 -12.22 -21.71 17.20
N LEU A 264 -11.78 -21.25 16.02
CA LEU A 264 -12.25 -20.01 15.43
C LEU A 264 -13.65 -20.22 14.84
N GLU A 265 -14.64 -19.52 15.38
CA GLU A 265 -16.02 -19.47 14.84
C GLU A 265 -16.05 -19.04 13.36
N THR A 266 -15.11 -18.18 12.96
CA THR A 266 -14.95 -17.71 11.58
C THR A 266 -14.52 -18.80 10.59
N LEU A 267 -13.95 -19.90 11.10
CA LEU A 267 -13.53 -21.07 10.33
C LEU A 267 -14.38 -22.30 10.63
N ALA A 268 -15.26 -22.25 11.61
CA ALA A 268 -16.24 -23.28 11.95
C ALA A 268 -17.56 -23.10 11.16
#